data_3068b3618d6d3a847e2c2e0c59303980
#
_entry.id   3068b3618d6d3a847e2c2e0c59303980
#
_cell.length_a   1.000
_cell.length_b   1.000
_cell.length_c   1.000
_cell.angle_alpha   90.00
_cell.angle_beta   90.00
_cell.angle_gamma   90.00
#
_symmetry.space_group_name_H-M   'P 1'
#
loop_
_entity.id
_entity.type
_entity.pdbx_description
1 polymer ?
#
loop_
_entity_poly.entity_id
_entity_poly.type
_entity_poly.pdbx_seq_one_letter_code
_entity_poly.pdbx_strand_id
1 'polypeptide(L)' 'MDKQITVLEQIIADVATDLYNKWSAAVPEEERNEIAFRALATNAKETTLFVVQHFMEKFNAAAEELKDK' A
#
# COMPACT_ATOMS: atom_id res chain seq x y z
N MET A 1 13.94 2.01 17.32
CA MET A 1 13.31 2.95 16.40
C MET A 1 13.45 2.53 14.95
N ASP A 2 14.66 2.28 14.52
CA ASP A 2 14.93 1.91 13.14
C ASP A 2 14.29 0.57 12.72
N LYS A 3 14.15 -0.35 13.67
CA LYS A 3 13.54 -1.65 13.40
C LYS A 3 12.06 -1.53 13.08
N GLN A 4 11.34 -0.62 13.76
CA GLN A 4 9.93 -0.43 13.53
C GLN A 4 9.67 0.19 12.15
N ILE A 5 10.50 1.15 11.76
CA ILE A 5 10.39 1.78 10.45
C ILE A 5 10.69 0.76 9.36
N THR A 6 11.70 -0.08 9.57
CA THR A 6 12.06 -1.12 8.60
C THR A 6 10.95 -2.14 8.42
N VAL A 7 10.31 -2.56 9.52
CA VAL A 7 9.20 -3.50 9.45
C VAL A 7 8.02 -2.87 8.70
N LEU A 8 7.70 -1.61 9.00
CA LEU A 8 6.62 -0.91 8.32
C LEU A 8 6.90 -0.78 6.83
N GLU A 9 8.12 -0.43 6.47
CA GLU A 9 8.51 -0.32 5.07
C GLU A 9 8.37 -1.67 4.35
N GLN A 10 8.74 -2.75 5.03
CA GLN A 10 8.62 -4.09 4.47
C GLN A 10 7.16 -4.46 4.25
N ILE A 11 6.29 -4.15 5.20
CA ILE A 11 4.86 -4.41 5.06
C ILE A 11 4.29 -3.62 3.88
N ILE A 12 4.67 -2.35 3.76
CA ILE A 12 4.22 -1.52 2.65
C ILE A 12 4.67 -2.12 1.31
N ALA A 13 5.93 -2.56 1.24
CA ALA A 13 6.46 -3.16 0.02
C ALA A 13 5.72 -4.46 -0.32
N ASP A 14 5.45 -5.28 0.69
CA ASP A 14 4.75 -6.56 0.48
C ASP A 14 3.31 -6.32 0.00
N VAL A 15 2.60 -5.39 0.62
CA VAL A 15 1.22 -5.07 0.23
C VAL A 15 1.20 -4.48 -1.17
N ALA A 16 2.15 -3.59 -1.49
CA ALA A 16 2.22 -3.01 -2.82
C ALA A 16 2.50 -4.08 -3.89
N THR A 17 3.37 -5.04 -3.57
CA THR A 17 3.67 -6.16 -4.47
C THR A 17 2.43 -7.02 -4.70
N ASP A 18 1.71 -7.36 -3.64
CA ASP A 18 0.49 -8.15 -3.74
C ASP A 18 -0.56 -7.43 -4.58
N LEU A 19 -0.72 -6.14 -4.37
CA LEU A 19 -1.67 -5.33 -5.13
C LEU A 19 -1.28 -5.26 -6.59
N TYR A 20 0.02 -5.07 -6.87
CA TYR A 20 0.53 -5.07 -8.23
C TYR A 20 0.24 -6.40 -8.92
N ASN A 21 0.50 -7.51 -8.24
CA ASN A 21 0.28 -8.84 -8.80
C ASN A 21 -1.20 -9.07 -9.10
N LYS A 22 -2.06 -8.63 -8.20
CA LYS A 22 -3.50 -8.76 -8.39
C LYS A 22 -3.99 -7.94 -9.58
N TRP A 23 -3.54 -6.71 -9.68
CA TRP A 23 -3.93 -5.83 -10.77
C TRP A 23 -3.33 -6.27 -12.10
N SER A 24 -2.09 -6.74 -12.09
CA SER A 24 -1.44 -7.18 -13.33
C SER A 24 -2.14 -8.39 -13.92
N ALA A 25 -2.65 -9.28 -13.08
CA ALA A 25 -3.41 -10.43 -13.53
C ALA A 25 -4.73 -10.03 -14.22
N ALA A 26 -5.27 -8.87 -13.85
CA ALA A 26 -6.51 -8.37 -14.42
C ALA A 26 -6.31 -7.56 -15.70
N VAL A 27 -5.07 -7.24 -16.08
CA VAL A 27 -4.80 -6.47 -17.30
C VAL A 27 -5.05 -7.34 -18.52
N PRO A 28 -5.88 -6.87 -19.46
CA PRO A 28 -6.12 -7.62 -20.70
C PRO A 28 -4.82 -7.82 -21.48
N GLU A 29 -4.74 -8.94 -22.17
CA GLU A 29 -3.52 -9.30 -22.91
C GLU A 29 -3.15 -8.23 -23.94
N GLU A 30 -4.13 -7.58 -24.54
CA GLU A 30 -3.92 -6.54 -25.53
C GLU A 30 -3.27 -5.28 -24.94
N GLU A 31 -3.44 -5.06 -23.64
CA GLU A 31 -2.92 -3.87 -22.97
C GLU A 31 -1.63 -4.13 -22.20
N ARG A 32 -1.11 -5.34 -22.29
CA ARG A 32 0.12 -5.70 -21.59
C ARG A 32 1.33 -5.14 -22.31
N ASN A 33 1.88 -4.08 -21.77
CA ASN A 33 3.10 -3.48 -22.30
C ASN A 33 3.87 -2.84 -21.14
N GLU A 34 5.10 -2.45 -21.41
CA GLU A 34 5.99 -1.91 -20.38
C GLU A 34 5.45 -0.65 -19.74
N ILE A 35 4.85 0.22 -20.54
CA ILE A 35 4.30 1.48 -20.02
C ILE A 35 3.14 1.21 -19.07
N ALA A 36 2.24 0.30 -19.45
CA ALA A 36 1.09 -0.05 -18.62
C ALA A 36 1.54 -0.66 -17.29
N PHE A 37 2.50 -1.56 -17.32
CA PHE A 37 2.97 -2.20 -16.10
C PHE A 37 3.74 -1.23 -15.21
N ARG A 38 4.46 -0.28 -15.80
CA ARG A 38 5.17 0.74 -15.03
C ARG A 38 4.17 1.65 -14.32
N ALA A 39 3.13 2.07 -15.01
CA ALA A 39 2.07 2.88 -14.42
C ALA A 39 1.34 2.11 -13.33
N LEU A 40 1.10 0.83 -13.55
CA LEU A 40 0.45 -0.04 -12.57
C LEU A 40 1.27 -0.15 -11.29
N ALA A 41 2.58 -0.33 -11.43
CA ALA A 41 3.47 -0.42 -10.27
C ALA A 41 3.45 0.87 -9.46
N THR A 42 3.50 2.02 -10.13
CA THR A 42 3.42 3.32 -9.46
C THR A 42 2.10 3.48 -8.74
N ASN A 43 1.00 3.14 -9.39
CA ASN A 43 -0.34 3.25 -8.80
C ASN A 43 -0.49 2.32 -7.60
N ALA A 44 0.04 1.11 -7.68
CA ALA A 44 -0.03 0.16 -6.57
C ALA A 44 0.71 0.71 -5.35
N LYS A 45 1.90 1.27 -5.57
CA LYS A 45 2.69 1.85 -4.49
C LYS A 45 1.98 3.04 -3.86
N GLU A 46 1.48 3.97 -4.67
CA GLU A 46 0.79 5.15 -4.17
C GLU A 46 -0.48 4.79 -3.43
N THR A 47 -1.24 3.85 -3.96
CA THR A 47 -2.48 3.39 -3.31
C THR A 47 -2.16 2.75 -1.96
N THR A 48 -1.12 1.93 -1.91
CA THR A 48 -0.72 1.29 -0.65
C THR A 48 -0.32 2.32 0.38
N LEU A 49 0.48 3.32 -0.01
CA LEU A 49 0.90 4.38 0.89
C LEU A 49 -0.29 5.17 1.43
N PHE A 50 -1.24 5.50 0.56
CA PHE A 50 -2.42 6.23 0.97
C PHE A 50 -3.24 5.43 1.99
N VAL A 51 -3.46 4.16 1.71
CA VAL A 51 -4.26 3.30 2.60
C VAL A 51 -3.58 3.13 3.95
N VAL A 52 -2.26 2.90 3.95
CA VAL A 52 -1.52 2.72 5.20
C VAL A 52 -1.56 3.99 6.04
N GLN A 53 -1.30 5.14 5.43
CA GLN A 53 -1.33 6.42 6.14
C GLN A 53 -2.70 6.70 6.70
N HIS A 54 -3.73 6.48 5.92
CA HIS A 54 -5.10 6.71 6.34
C HIS A 54 -5.49 5.78 7.48
N PHE A 55 -5.08 4.52 7.39
CA PHE A 55 -5.32 3.55 8.46
C PHE A 55 -4.66 3.99 9.76
N MET A 56 -3.41 4.45 9.68
CA MET A 56 -2.68 4.89 10.86
C MET A 56 -3.34 6.10 11.52
N GLU A 57 -3.81 7.05 10.72
CA GLU A 57 -4.53 8.22 11.25
C GLU A 57 -5.80 7.80 11.98
N LYS A 58 -6.56 6.89 11.39
CA LYS A 58 -7.78 6.40 12.02
C LYS A 58 -7.50 5.60 13.27
N PHE A 59 -6.46 4.78 13.22
CA PHE A 59 -6.05 3.99 14.38
C PHE A 59 -5.65 4.89 15.54
N ASN A 60 -4.85 5.91 15.27
CA ASN A 60 -4.41 6.85 16.29
C ASN A 60 -5.58 7.61 16.89
N ALA A 61 -6.53 8.03 16.06
CA ALA A 61 -7.72 8.73 16.55
C ALA A 61 -8.56 7.83 17.45
N ALA A 62 -8.72 6.56 17.07
CA ALA A 62 -9.46 5.60 17.89
C ALA A 62 -8.75 5.33 19.21
N ALA A 63 -7.42 5.22 19.17
CA ALA A 63 -6.63 5.00 20.38
C ALA A 63 -6.75 6.20 21.35
N GLU A 64 -6.77 7.41 20.82
CA GLU A 64 -6.97 8.61 21.63
C GLU A 64 -8.33 8.62 22.32
N GLU A 65 -9.37 8.24 21.59
CA GLU A 65 -10.71 8.14 22.15
C GLU A 65 -10.78 7.13 23.28
N LEU A 66 -10.15 5.98 23.09
CA LEU A 66 -10.14 4.94 24.12
C LEU A 66 -9.37 5.37 25.36
N LYS A 67 -8.37 6.22 25.18
CA LYS A 67 -7.54 6.71 26.28
C LYS A 67 -8.34 7.63 27.20
N ASP A 68 -9.26 8.38 26.65
CA ASP A 68 -10.07 9.33 27.43
C ASP A 68 -11.19 8.65 28.22
N LYS A 69 -11.41 7.39 27.97
CA LYS A 69 -12.39 6.60 28.70
C LYS A 69 -11.75 5.76 29.77
#